data_6a754dc54109801aa646b0784d84714f
#
_entry.id   6a754dc54109801aa646b0784d84714f
#
_cell.length_a   1.000
_cell.length_b   1.000
_cell.length_c   1.000
_cell.angle_alpha   90.00
_cell.angle_beta   90.00
_cell.angle_gamma   90.00
#
_symmetry.space_group_name_H-M   'P 1'
#
loop_
_entity.id
_entity.type
_entity.pdbx_description
1 polymer ?
#
loop_
_entity_poly.entity_id
_entity_poly.type
_entity_poly.pdbx_seq_one_letter_code
_entity_poly.pdbx_strand_id
1 'polypeptide(L)'
;IVNGEVIGNMSARDYFAYKKKLVPDILAAYHRLEEQADIIVIEGAGSPAEINLKENDIVNMGLAELLNAPVLIAGDIDRGGVFAQLLGTQLLLEESERRRVKGFIINKFRGDVSILAPGIRMLEERGGVPVVGVVPYMQISLEDEDSLTTRFDARQEAAVDIAVIRFPRISNFTDFSVFEQFEDVSLRYVDSVEKLHHPDMILLPGSKNTMEDLKWMRQNGLEAEARRRSFLESAAATRCSENRLRTRTAWRRAV
;
A
#
# COMPACT_ATOMS: atom_id res chain seq x y z
N ILE A 1 11.38 -5.26 -12.39
CA ILE A 1 12.31 -4.12 -12.40
C ILE A 1 13.38 -4.41 -11.34
N VAL A 2 14.65 -4.25 -11.68
CA VAL A 2 15.79 -4.39 -10.76
C VAL A 2 16.66 -3.15 -10.92
N ASN A 3 16.97 -2.47 -9.82
CA ASN A 3 17.76 -1.23 -9.81
C ASN A 3 17.27 -0.15 -10.82
N GLY A 4 15.96 -0.05 -11.03
CA GLY A 4 15.34 0.89 -11.97
C GLY A 4 15.24 0.40 -13.42
N GLU A 5 15.85 -0.74 -13.75
CA GLU A 5 15.81 -1.31 -15.10
C GLU A 5 14.75 -2.41 -15.25
N VAL A 6 14.06 -2.42 -16.38
CA VAL A 6 13.06 -3.44 -16.70
C VAL A 6 13.78 -4.72 -17.15
N ILE A 7 13.75 -5.76 -16.33
CA ILE A 7 14.34 -7.06 -16.65
C ILE A 7 13.40 -7.91 -17.52
N GLY A 8 12.10 -7.73 -17.38
CA GLY A 8 11.08 -8.43 -18.18
C GLY A 8 9.78 -8.64 -17.40
N ASN A 9 8.82 -9.29 -18.05
CA ASN A 9 7.60 -9.76 -17.41
C ASN A 9 7.76 -11.25 -17.06
N MET A 10 7.44 -11.60 -15.83
CA MET A 10 7.55 -12.98 -15.34
C MET A 10 6.20 -13.42 -14.79
N SER A 11 5.86 -14.70 -15.01
CA SER A 11 4.78 -15.33 -14.24
C SER A 11 5.20 -15.45 -12.76
N ALA A 12 4.24 -15.63 -11.85
CA ALA A 12 4.56 -15.85 -10.43
C ALA A 12 5.54 -17.02 -10.25
N ARG A 13 5.35 -18.09 -11.00
CA ARG A 13 6.21 -19.30 -10.96
C ARG A 13 7.65 -18.99 -11.39
N ASP A 14 7.83 -18.25 -12.48
CA ASP A 14 9.15 -17.87 -12.98
C ASP A 14 9.85 -16.92 -12.04
N TYR A 15 9.10 -15.97 -11.44
CA TYR A 15 9.62 -15.08 -10.43
C TYR A 15 10.10 -15.83 -9.18
N PHE A 16 9.38 -16.85 -8.72
CA PHE A 16 9.82 -17.69 -7.61
C PHE A 16 11.18 -18.37 -7.88
N ALA A 17 11.39 -18.88 -9.10
CA ALA A 17 12.66 -19.44 -9.50
C ALA A 17 13.78 -18.38 -9.66
N TYR A 18 13.39 -17.17 -10.03
CA TYR A 18 14.31 -16.06 -10.28
C TYR A 18 14.79 -15.39 -8.99
N LYS A 19 14.00 -15.39 -7.91
CA LYS A 19 14.25 -14.67 -6.66
C LYS A 19 15.70 -14.80 -6.15
N LYS A 20 16.27 -16.01 -6.13
CA LYS A 20 17.64 -16.25 -5.64
C LYS A 20 18.70 -15.47 -6.43
N LYS A 21 18.45 -15.16 -7.70
CA LYS A 21 19.38 -14.39 -8.53
C LYS A 21 19.43 -12.92 -8.15
N LEU A 22 18.43 -12.45 -7.40
CA LEU A 22 18.34 -11.06 -6.93
C LEU A 22 19.17 -10.79 -5.66
N VAL A 23 19.61 -11.84 -4.96
CA VAL A 23 20.34 -11.69 -3.69
C VAL A 23 21.58 -10.79 -3.81
N PRO A 24 22.42 -10.90 -4.85
CA PRO A 24 23.57 -9.99 -5.01
C PRO A 24 23.14 -8.51 -5.14
N ASP A 25 22.05 -8.23 -5.88
CA ASP A 25 21.55 -6.86 -6.05
C ASP A 25 20.99 -6.31 -4.75
N ILE A 26 20.27 -7.15 -3.98
CA ILE A 26 19.73 -6.80 -2.65
C ILE A 26 20.87 -6.46 -1.69
N LEU A 27 21.89 -7.31 -1.62
CA LEU A 27 23.05 -7.08 -0.74
C LEU A 27 23.83 -5.84 -1.16
N ALA A 28 24.01 -5.60 -2.46
CA ALA A 28 24.66 -4.40 -2.95
C ALA A 28 23.85 -3.12 -2.60
N ALA A 29 22.54 -3.19 -2.65
CA ALA A 29 21.66 -2.09 -2.21
C ALA A 29 21.75 -1.85 -0.69
N TYR A 30 21.74 -2.93 0.09
CA TYR A 30 21.91 -2.86 1.54
C TYR A 30 23.23 -2.22 1.94
N HIS A 31 24.36 -2.65 1.35
CA HIS A 31 25.68 -2.09 1.68
C HIS A 31 25.79 -0.59 1.32
N ARG A 32 25.15 -0.15 0.24
CA ARG A 32 25.09 1.29 -0.07
C ARG A 32 24.32 2.10 0.99
N LEU A 33 23.29 1.52 1.58
CA LEU A 33 22.54 2.16 2.68
C LEU A 33 23.36 2.14 3.99
N GLU A 34 24.08 1.06 4.26
CA GLU A 34 24.92 0.89 5.43
C GLU A 34 26.05 1.95 5.50
N GLU A 35 26.56 2.39 4.34
CA GLU A 35 27.53 3.49 4.25
C GLU A 35 26.94 4.87 4.60
N GLN A 36 25.60 5.01 4.59
CA GLN A 36 24.90 6.28 4.71
C GLN A 36 24.12 6.43 6.02
N ALA A 37 23.93 5.36 6.78
CA ALA A 37 23.08 5.34 7.95
C ALA A 37 23.65 4.48 9.08
N ASP A 38 23.55 4.98 10.32
CA ASP A 38 23.93 4.24 11.52
C ASP A 38 22.93 3.12 11.86
N ILE A 39 21.68 3.27 11.45
CA ILE A 39 20.61 2.32 11.66
C ILE A 39 19.82 2.14 10.37
N ILE A 40 19.61 0.90 9.96
CA ILE A 40 18.76 0.54 8.83
C ILE A 40 17.53 -0.19 9.37
N VAL A 41 16.35 0.33 9.08
CA VAL A 41 15.08 -0.33 9.36
C VAL A 41 14.60 -1.01 8.10
N ILE A 42 14.33 -2.32 8.20
CA ILE A 42 13.89 -3.15 7.07
C ILE A 42 12.46 -3.59 7.34
N GLU A 43 11.56 -3.28 6.43
CA GLU A 43 10.20 -3.77 6.45
C GLU A 43 10.07 -5.00 5.55
N GLY A 44 9.48 -6.07 6.09
CA GLY A 44 9.13 -7.27 5.32
C GLY A 44 7.85 -7.08 4.51
N ALA A 45 7.54 -8.03 3.67
CA ALA A 45 6.30 -8.07 2.89
C ALA A 45 5.49 -9.32 3.21
N GLY A 46 4.17 -9.15 3.41
CA GLY A 46 3.28 -10.23 3.82
C GLY A 46 3.58 -10.73 5.24
N SER A 47 3.55 -12.03 5.43
CA SER A 47 3.83 -12.65 6.74
C SER A 47 5.03 -13.59 6.66
N PRO A 48 5.94 -13.57 7.67
CA PRO A 48 7.03 -14.54 7.74
C PRO A 48 6.55 -15.96 8.04
N ALA A 49 5.28 -16.14 8.41
CA ALA A 49 4.66 -17.42 8.70
C ALA A 49 3.96 -18.07 7.48
N GLU A 50 4.10 -17.49 6.30
CA GLU A 50 3.60 -18.11 5.06
C GLU A 50 4.52 -19.25 4.63
N ILE A 51 4.41 -20.39 5.31
CA ILE A 51 5.26 -21.57 5.16
C ILE A 51 5.29 -22.13 3.74
N ASN A 52 4.23 -21.95 2.96
CA ASN A 52 4.13 -22.33 1.56
C ASN A 52 4.99 -21.49 0.61
N LEU A 53 5.43 -20.29 1.04
CA LEU A 53 6.25 -19.37 0.26
C LEU A 53 7.69 -19.26 0.78
N LYS A 54 8.04 -20.03 1.81
CA LYS A 54 9.28 -19.91 2.57
C LYS A 54 10.53 -20.31 1.81
N GLU A 55 10.46 -21.35 0.95
CA GLU A 55 11.62 -21.93 0.25
C GLU A 55 12.37 -20.90 -0.58
N ASN A 56 12.14 -19.82 -0.87
CA ASN A 56 12.94 -18.81 -1.57
C ASN A 56 12.64 -17.41 -0.99
N ASP A 57 12.46 -17.34 0.33
CA ASP A 57 12.25 -16.07 0.98
C ASP A 57 13.50 -15.19 0.88
N ILE A 58 13.35 -14.01 0.31
CA ILE A 58 14.38 -12.96 0.22
C ILE A 58 13.88 -11.65 0.82
N VAL A 59 12.74 -11.68 1.52
CA VAL A 59 12.02 -10.49 1.95
C VAL A 59 11.86 -10.42 3.46
N ASN A 60 11.50 -11.55 4.09
CA ASN A 60 11.26 -11.66 5.52
C ASN A 60 12.45 -12.32 6.24
N MET A 61 12.25 -13.55 6.76
CA MET A 61 13.28 -14.23 7.54
C MET A 61 14.50 -14.61 6.71
N GLY A 62 14.35 -14.88 5.42
CA GLY A 62 15.48 -15.14 4.52
C GLY A 62 16.40 -13.93 4.37
N LEU A 63 15.84 -12.73 4.25
CA LEU A 63 16.64 -11.50 4.25
C LEU A 63 17.28 -11.25 5.63
N ALA A 64 16.52 -11.44 6.71
CA ALA A 64 17.05 -11.30 8.06
C ALA A 64 18.22 -12.27 8.32
N GLU A 65 18.20 -13.46 7.73
CA GLU A 65 19.29 -14.41 7.82
C GLU A 65 20.53 -13.95 7.04
N LEU A 66 20.34 -13.51 5.79
CA LEU A 66 21.42 -13.00 4.95
C LEU A 66 22.17 -11.83 5.59
N LEU A 67 21.44 -10.94 6.27
CA LEU A 67 22.01 -9.74 6.90
C LEU A 67 22.36 -9.94 8.37
N ASN A 68 22.13 -11.13 8.93
CA ASN A 68 22.22 -11.39 10.38
C ASN A 68 21.46 -10.37 11.24
N ALA A 69 20.31 -9.91 10.72
CA ALA A 69 19.54 -8.85 11.36
C ALA A 69 18.66 -9.38 12.50
N PRO A 70 18.51 -8.62 13.60
CA PRO A 70 17.49 -8.90 14.61
C PRO A 70 16.10 -8.60 14.04
N VAL A 71 15.09 -9.34 14.50
CA VAL A 71 13.71 -9.24 14.00
C VAL A 71 12.78 -8.86 15.14
N LEU A 72 11.87 -7.93 14.85
CA LEU A 72 10.71 -7.63 15.68
C LEU A 72 9.45 -8.08 14.91
N ILE A 73 8.58 -8.86 15.58
CA ILE A 73 7.31 -9.27 14.97
C ILE A 73 6.24 -8.27 15.41
N ALA A 74 5.65 -7.57 14.45
CA ALA A 74 4.58 -6.61 14.69
C ALA A 74 3.21 -7.24 14.37
N GLY A 75 2.23 -7.07 15.26
CA GLY A 75 0.86 -7.53 15.07
C GLY A 75 -0.15 -6.40 15.20
N ASP A 76 -1.17 -6.41 14.36
CA ASP A 76 -2.26 -5.43 14.34
C ASP A 76 -3.38 -5.90 15.28
N ILE A 77 -3.57 -5.17 16.42
CA ILE A 77 -4.60 -5.52 17.40
C ILE A 77 -6.02 -5.11 16.97
N ASP A 78 -6.14 -4.13 16.09
CA ASP A 78 -7.42 -3.58 15.64
C ASP A 78 -8.28 -4.64 14.91
N ARG A 79 -7.65 -5.62 14.29
CA ARG A 79 -8.30 -6.76 13.64
C ARG A 79 -8.72 -7.88 14.58
N GLY A 80 -8.33 -7.83 15.85
CA GLY A 80 -8.53 -8.90 16.83
C GLY A 80 -7.53 -10.06 16.65
N GLY A 81 -7.38 -10.88 17.73
CA GLY A 81 -6.55 -12.09 17.70
C GLY A 81 -5.04 -11.86 17.71
N VAL A 82 -4.53 -10.67 18.02
CA VAL A 82 -3.10 -10.30 17.93
C VAL A 82 -2.20 -11.24 18.74
N PHE A 83 -2.62 -11.69 19.92
CA PHE A 83 -1.82 -12.62 20.75
C PHE A 83 -1.59 -13.95 20.03
N ALA A 84 -2.65 -14.48 19.42
CA ALA A 84 -2.57 -15.71 18.62
C ALA A 84 -1.71 -15.51 17.37
N GLN A 85 -1.83 -14.37 16.70
CA GLN A 85 -1.02 -14.03 15.52
C GLN A 85 0.46 -13.98 15.87
N LEU A 86 0.86 -13.25 16.91
CA LEU A 86 2.26 -13.08 17.30
C LEU A 86 2.88 -14.43 17.74
N LEU A 87 2.22 -15.18 18.62
CA LEU A 87 2.68 -16.49 19.05
C LEU A 87 2.68 -17.51 17.91
N GLY A 88 1.61 -17.55 17.12
CA GLY A 88 1.50 -18.46 15.99
C GLY A 88 2.55 -18.18 14.91
N THR A 89 2.80 -16.91 14.61
CA THR A 89 3.87 -16.52 13.69
C THR A 89 5.21 -17.01 14.19
N GLN A 90 5.56 -16.74 15.44
CA GLN A 90 6.82 -17.19 16.03
C GLN A 90 6.96 -18.72 16.07
N LEU A 91 5.86 -19.42 16.38
CA LEU A 91 5.85 -20.89 16.46
C LEU A 91 6.11 -21.54 15.10
N LEU A 92 5.63 -20.93 14.02
CA LEU A 92 5.80 -21.43 12.63
C LEU A 92 7.20 -21.14 12.05
N LEU A 93 8.00 -20.30 12.70
CA LEU A 93 9.38 -20.08 12.31
C LEU A 93 10.26 -21.28 12.66
N GLU A 94 11.28 -21.52 11.85
CA GLU A 94 12.33 -22.48 12.16
C GLU A 94 13.15 -22.02 13.38
N GLU A 95 13.86 -22.92 14.02
CA GLU A 95 14.63 -22.58 15.21
C GLU A 95 15.70 -21.53 14.95
N SER A 96 16.40 -21.57 13.83
CA SER A 96 17.40 -20.59 13.42
C SER A 96 16.81 -19.20 13.22
N GLU A 97 15.60 -19.11 12.65
CA GLU A 97 14.86 -17.89 12.46
C GLU A 97 14.33 -17.34 13.79
N ARG A 98 13.76 -18.21 14.60
CA ARG A 98 13.20 -17.87 15.91
C ARG A 98 14.23 -17.22 16.84
N ARG A 99 15.49 -17.67 16.78
CA ARG A 99 16.59 -17.05 17.52
C ARG A 99 16.87 -15.60 17.13
N ARG A 100 16.46 -15.17 15.93
CA ARG A 100 16.58 -13.79 15.46
C ARG A 100 15.49 -12.89 15.99
N VAL A 101 14.34 -13.44 16.38
CA VAL A 101 13.24 -12.69 16.98
C VAL A 101 13.69 -12.17 18.35
N LYS A 102 13.66 -10.84 18.52
CA LYS A 102 14.09 -10.14 19.72
C LYS A 102 12.95 -9.50 20.50
N GLY A 103 11.76 -9.45 19.90
CA GLY A 103 10.60 -8.92 20.58
C GLY A 103 9.35 -8.86 19.72
N PHE A 104 8.25 -8.52 20.38
CA PHE A 104 6.96 -8.27 19.76
C PHE A 104 6.60 -6.80 19.83
N ILE A 105 5.84 -6.33 18.84
CA ILE A 105 5.20 -5.02 18.83
C ILE A 105 3.69 -5.25 18.66
N ILE A 106 2.89 -4.64 19.54
CA ILE A 106 1.44 -4.59 19.38
C ILE A 106 1.08 -3.24 18.78
N ASN A 107 0.57 -3.24 17.55
CA ASN A 107 0.28 -2.03 16.79
C ASN A 107 -1.22 -1.69 16.78
N LYS A 108 -1.54 -0.41 16.59
CA LYS A 108 -2.89 0.16 16.50
C LYS A 108 -3.74 -0.05 17.75
N PHE A 109 -3.16 -0.01 18.92
CA PHE A 109 -3.89 -0.18 20.17
C PHE A 109 -4.79 1.01 20.45
N ARG A 110 -6.03 0.72 20.89
CA ARG A 110 -7.02 1.72 21.32
C ARG A 110 -7.36 1.48 22.77
N GLY A 111 -7.35 2.53 23.58
CA GLY A 111 -7.76 2.49 24.97
C GLY A 111 -6.62 2.52 25.99
N ASP A 112 -6.84 1.98 27.18
CA ASP A 112 -5.88 1.98 28.28
C ASP A 112 -4.94 0.78 28.20
N VAL A 113 -3.65 1.04 28.03
CA VAL A 113 -2.59 0.01 27.95
C VAL A 113 -2.51 -0.85 29.21
N SER A 114 -2.93 -0.33 30.37
CA SER A 114 -2.91 -1.12 31.62
C SER A 114 -3.79 -2.38 31.54
N ILE A 115 -4.86 -2.34 30.75
CA ILE A 115 -5.74 -3.48 30.50
C ILE A 115 -5.02 -4.60 29.74
N LEU A 116 -4.01 -4.26 28.94
CA LEU A 116 -3.20 -5.25 28.20
C LEU A 116 -2.15 -5.95 29.09
N ALA A 117 -1.81 -5.41 30.23
CA ALA A 117 -0.70 -5.89 31.04
C ALA A 117 -0.73 -7.41 31.34
N PRO A 118 -1.87 -8.05 31.69
CA PRO A 118 -1.93 -9.50 31.82
C PRO A 118 -1.64 -10.26 30.53
N GLY A 119 -2.15 -9.76 29.40
CA GLY A 119 -1.93 -10.34 28.07
C GLY A 119 -0.47 -10.20 27.62
N ILE A 120 0.16 -9.06 27.88
CA ILE A 120 1.58 -8.82 27.59
C ILE A 120 2.43 -9.83 28.36
N ARG A 121 2.22 -9.99 29.67
CA ARG A 121 2.96 -10.99 30.49
C ARG A 121 2.82 -12.40 29.91
N MET A 122 1.58 -12.80 29.56
CA MET A 122 1.33 -14.12 29.00
C MET A 122 2.05 -14.29 27.65
N LEU A 123 2.08 -13.23 26.83
CA LEU A 123 2.74 -13.24 25.53
C LEU A 123 4.26 -13.38 25.68
N GLU A 124 4.86 -12.66 26.61
CA GLU A 124 6.30 -12.73 26.93
C GLU A 124 6.69 -14.10 27.52
N GLU A 125 5.90 -14.61 28.45
CA GLU A 125 6.12 -15.94 29.06
C GLU A 125 6.06 -17.06 27.99
N ARG A 126 5.10 -17.02 27.09
CA ARG A 126 4.93 -18.06 26.06
C ARG A 126 5.86 -17.88 24.86
N GLY A 127 6.12 -16.65 24.48
CA GLY A 127 6.97 -16.31 23.34
C GLY A 127 8.46 -16.32 23.67
N GLY A 128 8.82 -16.19 24.95
CA GLY A 128 10.22 -16.16 25.41
C GLY A 128 10.97 -14.90 24.96
N VAL A 129 10.26 -13.87 24.49
CA VAL A 129 10.81 -12.58 24.07
C VAL A 129 9.92 -11.44 24.59
N PRO A 130 10.46 -10.23 24.84
CA PRO A 130 9.70 -9.12 25.39
C PRO A 130 8.72 -8.53 24.38
N VAL A 131 7.65 -7.89 24.87
CA VAL A 131 6.87 -6.92 24.13
C VAL A 131 7.58 -5.57 24.22
N VAL A 132 8.30 -5.20 23.16
CA VAL A 132 9.13 -4.00 23.14
C VAL A 132 8.35 -2.71 22.91
N GLY A 133 7.08 -2.81 22.51
CA GLY A 133 6.23 -1.64 22.33
C GLY A 133 4.76 -1.97 22.12
N VAL A 134 3.92 -1.07 22.61
CA VAL A 134 2.49 -0.99 22.30
C VAL A 134 2.27 0.35 21.63
N VAL A 135 2.03 0.33 20.33
CA VAL A 135 1.85 1.53 19.51
C VAL A 135 0.37 1.90 19.50
N PRO A 136 0.01 3.11 19.96
CA PRO A 136 -1.37 3.53 19.94
C PRO A 136 -1.86 3.70 18.50
N TYR A 137 -3.18 3.56 18.32
CA TYR A 137 -3.81 3.93 17.05
C TYR A 137 -3.64 5.44 16.84
N MET A 138 -3.12 5.79 15.69
CA MET A 138 -2.92 7.18 15.27
C MET A 138 -3.62 7.40 13.95
N GLN A 139 -4.37 8.49 13.84
CA GLN A 139 -4.82 8.97 12.55
C GLN A 139 -3.66 9.72 11.89
N ILE A 140 -2.94 9.02 11.04
CA ILE A 140 -1.84 9.58 10.28
C ILE A 140 -2.28 9.54 8.81
N SER A 141 -2.23 10.69 8.15
CA SER A 141 -2.42 10.75 6.70
C SER A 141 -1.12 10.28 6.04
N LEU A 142 -0.97 8.96 5.92
CA LEU A 142 0.09 8.35 5.12
C LEU A 142 -0.43 8.09 3.72
N GLU A 143 0.43 8.31 2.73
CA GLU A 143 0.14 7.90 1.36
C GLU A 143 0.03 6.38 1.30
N ASP A 144 -0.98 5.89 0.58
CA ASP A 144 -1.13 4.46 0.36
C ASP A 144 -0.10 3.98 -0.66
N GLU A 145 0.63 2.94 -0.32
CA GLU A 145 1.62 2.33 -1.19
C GLU A 145 0.97 1.56 -2.35
N ASP A 146 -0.19 0.96 -2.10
CA ASP A 146 -0.88 0.06 -3.04
C ASP A 146 -2.18 0.64 -3.59
N SER A 147 -2.42 0.40 -4.89
CA SER A 147 -3.70 0.67 -5.56
C SER A 147 -4.87 -0.20 -5.06
N LEU A 148 -4.64 -1.10 -4.11
CA LEU A 148 -5.63 -1.98 -3.46
C LEU A 148 -6.18 -1.40 -2.15
N THR A 149 -6.02 -0.10 -1.93
CA THR A 149 -6.50 0.58 -0.73
C THR A 149 -8.03 0.53 -0.59
N THR A 150 -8.51 0.43 0.66
CA THR A 150 -9.93 0.51 1.02
C THR A 150 -10.48 1.95 1.03
N ARG A 151 -9.62 2.96 0.87
CA ARG A 151 -10.01 4.38 0.78
C ARG A 151 -10.97 4.66 -0.37
N PHE A 152 -10.93 3.85 -1.41
CA PHE A 152 -11.81 4.00 -2.57
C PHE A 152 -13.30 3.86 -2.27
N ASP A 153 -13.67 3.30 -1.14
CA ASP A 153 -15.06 3.02 -0.77
C ASP A 153 -15.67 4.07 0.19
N ALA A 154 -14.88 5.04 0.64
CA ALA A 154 -15.35 6.07 1.57
C ALA A 154 -16.12 7.19 0.84
N ARG A 155 -17.30 7.54 1.35
CA ARG A 155 -18.07 8.72 0.95
C ARG A 155 -18.29 9.59 2.18
N GLN A 156 -17.85 10.84 2.11
CA GLN A 156 -18.17 11.89 3.08
C GLN A 156 -19.14 12.90 2.45
N GLU A 157 -20.16 13.33 3.18
CA GLU A 157 -20.95 14.50 2.77
C GLU A 157 -20.14 15.74 3.03
N ALA A 158 -19.82 16.49 1.99
CA ALA A 158 -19.01 17.69 2.03
C ALA A 158 -19.57 18.76 1.07
N ALA A 159 -19.12 19.99 1.20
CA ALA A 159 -19.56 21.11 0.37
C ALA A 159 -19.13 20.95 -1.11
N VAL A 160 -17.99 20.31 -1.33
CA VAL A 160 -17.44 20.02 -2.69
C VAL A 160 -17.27 18.52 -2.86
N ASP A 161 -17.84 17.94 -3.93
CA ASP A 161 -17.74 16.53 -4.27
C ASP A 161 -16.81 16.33 -5.47
N ILE A 162 -15.66 15.69 -5.25
CA ILE A 162 -14.67 15.36 -6.28
C ILE A 162 -14.71 13.87 -6.55
N ALA A 163 -15.00 13.49 -7.79
CA ALA A 163 -14.97 12.11 -8.25
C ALA A 163 -13.71 11.82 -9.08
N VAL A 164 -12.90 10.87 -8.62
CA VAL A 164 -11.73 10.37 -9.37
C VAL A 164 -12.14 9.09 -10.09
N ILE A 165 -11.90 9.00 -11.40
CA ILE A 165 -12.20 7.77 -12.15
C ILE A 165 -11.19 6.70 -11.76
N ARG A 166 -11.69 5.61 -11.14
CA ARG A 166 -10.87 4.46 -10.74
C ARG A 166 -10.65 3.54 -11.92
N PHE A 167 -9.57 3.78 -12.67
CA PHE A 167 -9.18 2.88 -13.74
C PHE A 167 -8.73 1.51 -13.19
N PRO A 168 -8.94 0.40 -13.93
CA PRO A 168 -8.43 -0.92 -13.53
C PRO A 168 -6.91 -0.96 -13.32
N ARG A 169 -6.17 -0.07 -13.99
CA ARG A 169 -4.72 0.06 -13.90
C ARG A 169 -4.32 1.47 -13.46
N ILE A 170 -5.09 2.04 -12.55
CA ILE A 170 -4.81 3.36 -11.98
C ILE A 170 -3.37 3.45 -11.48
N SER A 171 -2.72 4.58 -11.71
CA SER A 171 -1.42 4.92 -11.16
C SER A 171 -1.46 6.31 -10.54
N ASN A 172 -0.53 6.59 -9.63
CA ASN A 172 -0.40 7.89 -8.98
C ASN A 172 -1.71 8.37 -8.33
N PHE A 173 -2.50 7.44 -7.78
CA PHE A 173 -3.77 7.78 -7.13
C PHE A 173 -3.56 8.64 -5.88
N THR A 174 -2.37 8.58 -5.29
CA THR A 174 -1.95 9.39 -4.15
C THR A 174 -1.79 10.88 -4.48
N ASP A 175 -1.67 11.26 -5.76
CA ASP A 175 -1.62 12.66 -6.19
C ASP A 175 -2.85 13.46 -5.73
N PHE A 176 -3.97 12.78 -5.48
CA PHE A 176 -5.23 13.39 -5.07
C PHE A 176 -5.43 13.42 -3.55
N SER A 177 -4.57 12.78 -2.77
CA SER A 177 -4.68 12.71 -1.29
C SER A 177 -4.62 14.11 -0.65
N VAL A 178 -4.06 15.09 -1.34
CA VAL A 178 -4.06 16.49 -0.88
C VAL A 178 -5.48 17.01 -0.64
N PHE A 179 -6.47 16.56 -1.39
CA PHE A 179 -7.86 16.98 -1.22
C PHE A 179 -8.51 16.40 0.04
N GLU A 180 -8.02 15.28 0.57
CA GLU A 180 -8.50 14.66 1.81
C GLU A 180 -8.14 15.46 3.06
N GLN A 181 -7.25 16.46 2.94
CA GLN A 181 -6.87 17.33 4.04
C GLN A 181 -7.90 18.43 4.33
N PHE A 182 -8.89 18.63 3.45
CA PHE A 182 -9.91 19.64 3.57
C PHE A 182 -11.24 19.00 4.03
N GLU A 183 -11.78 19.48 5.16
CA GLU A 183 -13.01 18.95 5.75
C GLU A 183 -14.27 19.19 4.90
N ASP A 184 -14.23 20.24 4.05
CA ASP A 184 -15.30 20.63 3.15
C ASP A 184 -15.21 19.99 1.78
N VAL A 185 -14.24 19.10 1.54
CA VAL A 185 -14.05 18.38 0.28
C VAL A 185 -14.28 16.88 0.48
N SER A 186 -15.17 16.29 -0.31
CA SER A 186 -15.33 14.86 -0.45
C SER A 186 -14.55 14.37 -1.66
N LEU A 187 -13.54 13.52 -1.43
CA LEU A 187 -12.82 12.83 -2.49
C LEU A 187 -13.29 11.38 -2.54
N ARG A 188 -13.76 10.93 -3.70
CA ARG A 188 -14.22 9.55 -3.88
C ARG A 188 -13.78 8.97 -5.21
N TYR A 189 -13.52 7.68 -5.23
CA TYR A 189 -13.09 6.96 -6.43
C TYR A 189 -14.27 6.20 -7.02
N VAL A 190 -14.49 6.34 -8.31
CA VAL A 190 -15.65 5.77 -8.99
C VAL A 190 -15.26 4.92 -10.19
N ASP A 191 -15.87 3.75 -10.32
CA ASP A 191 -15.60 2.75 -11.34
C ASP A 191 -16.82 2.45 -12.23
N SER A 192 -17.96 3.10 -11.95
CA SER A 192 -19.20 2.93 -12.72
C SER A 192 -19.99 4.24 -12.81
N VAL A 193 -20.90 4.31 -13.79
CA VAL A 193 -21.76 5.48 -13.98
C VAL A 193 -22.71 5.66 -12.80
N GLU A 194 -23.19 4.56 -12.21
CA GLU A 194 -24.08 4.60 -11.04
C GLU A 194 -23.43 5.26 -9.84
N LYS A 195 -22.13 5.01 -9.63
CA LYS A 195 -21.36 5.60 -8.53
C LYS A 195 -20.94 7.04 -8.82
N LEU A 196 -20.97 7.47 -10.08
CA LEU A 196 -20.53 8.81 -10.45
C LEU A 196 -21.40 9.91 -9.83
N HIS A 197 -22.71 9.69 -9.72
CA HIS A 197 -23.69 10.67 -9.24
C HIS A 197 -23.55 12.05 -9.90
N HIS A 198 -23.49 13.14 -9.10
CA HIS A 198 -23.38 14.52 -9.55
C HIS A 198 -22.19 15.23 -8.88
N PRO A 199 -20.95 14.87 -9.18
CA PRO A 199 -19.80 15.54 -8.60
C PRO A 199 -19.64 16.96 -9.13
N ASP A 200 -19.04 17.84 -8.32
CA ASP A 200 -18.64 19.17 -8.74
C ASP A 200 -17.44 19.13 -9.69
N MET A 201 -16.58 18.10 -9.53
CA MET A 201 -15.40 17.91 -10.37
C MET A 201 -15.16 16.41 -10.63
N ILE A 202 -14.70 16.10 -11.84
CA ILE A 202 -14.22 14.77 -12.22
C ILE A 202 -12.73 14.84 -12.51
N LEU A 203 -11.95 13.96 -11.88
CA LEU A 203 -10.52 13.83 -12.10
C LEU A 203 -10.22 12.53 -12.85
N LEU A 204 -9.40 12.63 -13.89
CA LEU A 204 -8.88 11.48 -14.64
C LEU A 204 -7.43 11.24 -14.20
N PRO A 205 -7.15 10.18 -13.43
CA PRO A 205 -5.81 9.87 -12.94
C PRO A 205 -4.91 9.30 -14.03
N GLY A 206 -3.63 9.16 -13.72
CA GLY A 206 -2.71 8.38 -14.52
C GLY A 206 -3.08 6.90 -14.58
N SER A 207 -2.59 6.21 -15.59
CA SER A 207 -2.80 4.78 -15.80
C SER A 207 -1.51 4.10 -16.29
N LYS A 208 -1.27 2.87 -15.83
CA LYS A 208 -0.18 2.02 -16.32
C LYS A 208 -0.40 1.55 -17.75
N ASN A 209 -1.65 1.59 -18.25
CA ASN A 209 -2.01 1.30 -19.64
C ASN A 209 -3.21 2.16 -20.07
N THR A 210 -2.91 3.40 -20.47
CA THR A 210 -3.90 4.42 -20.82
C THR A 210 -4.83 4.02 -21.95
N MET A 211 -4.36 3.25 -22.95
CA MET A 211 -5.19 2.83 -24.08
C MET A 211 -6.27 1.82 -23.67
N GLU A 212 -5.91 0.84 -22.86
CA GLU A 212 -6.86 -0.17 -22.37
C GLU A 212 -7.83 0.44 -21.35
N ASP A 213 -7.35 1.34 -20.49
CA ASP A 213 -8.21 2.00 -19.50
C ASP A 213 -9.15 3.00 -20.14
N LEU A 214 -8.75 3.71 -21.20
CA LEU A 214 -9.67 4.52 -22.00
C LEU A 214 -10.74 3.67 -22.70
N LYS A 215 -10.36 2.51 -23.24
CA LYS A 215 -11.31 1.56 -23.82
C LYS A 215 -12.30 1.04 -22.78
N TRP A 216 -11.83 0.70 -21.61
CA TRP A 216 -12.66 0.31 -20.47
C TRP A 216 -13.64 1.43 -20.07
N MET A 217 -13.17 2.68 -19.97
CA MET A 217 -13.99 3.85 -19.64
C MET A 217 -15.12 4.07 -20.66
N ARG A 218 -14.84 3.82 -21.95
CA ARG A 218 -15.83 3.88 -23.03
C ARG A 218 -16.88 2.78 -22.91
N GLN A 219 -16.43 1.56 -22.66
CA GLN A 219 -17.32 0.40 -22.53
C GLN A 219 -18.27 0.53 -21.34
N ASN A 220 -17.82 1.16 -20.25
CA ASN A 220 -18.64 1.40 -19.06
C ASN A 220 -19.50 2.68 -19.12
N GLY A 221 -19.44 3.43 -20.21
CA GLY A 221 -20.23 4.67 -20.36
C GLY A 221 -19.69 5.88 -19.59
N LEU A 222 -18.67 5.71 -18.76
CA LEU A 222 -18.07 6.78 -17.95
C LEU A 222 -17.50 7.91 -18.81
N GLU A 223 -16.93 7.63 -19.99
CA GLU A 223 -16.45 8.66 -20.91
C GLU A 223 -17.58 9.59 -21.36
N ALA A 224 -18.74 9.03 -21.75
CA ALA A 224 -19.87 9.81 -22.21
C ALA A 224 -20.42 10.72 -21.10
N GLU A 225 -20.48 10.21 -19.88
CA GLU A 225 -20.98 10.97 -18.74
C GLU A 225 -19.97 12.04 -18.27
N ALA A 226 -18.68 11.73 -18.25
CA ALA A 226 -17.62 12.69 -17.93
C ALA A 226 -17.55 13.85 -18.94
N ARG A 227 -17.77 13.59 -20.25
CA ARG A 227 -17.80 14.62 -21.29
C ARG A 227 -18.95 15.62 -21.15
N ARG A 228 -20.03 15.26 -20.48
CA ARG A 228 -21.17 16.14 -20.22
C ARG A 228 -20.91 17.13 -19.09
N ARG A 229 -19.84 16.91 -18.31
CA ARG A 229 -19.52 17.62 -17.10
C ARG A 229 -18.14 18.28 -17.19
N SER A 230 -17.81 19.13 -16.24
CA SER A 230 -16.46 19.68 -16.12
C SER A 230 -15.52 18.60 -15.59
N PHE A 231 -14.40 18.35 -16.28
CA PHE A 231 -13.37 17.42 -15.82
C PHE A 231 -11.97 18.02 -15.95
N LEU A 232 -11.07 17.54 -15.11
CA LEU A 232 -9.63 17.83 -15.14
C LEU A 232 -8.85 16.56 -15.43
N GLU A 233 -7.87 16.66 -16.32
CA GLU A 233 -6.95 15.58 -16.66
C GLU A 233 -5.63 15.75 -15.90
N SER A 234 -5.13 14.68 -15.28
CA SER A 234 -3.75 14.68 -14.78
C SER A 234 -2.75 14.52 -15.94
N ALA A 235 -1.49 14.90 -15.71
CA ALA A 235 -0.43 14.91 -16.73
C ALA A 235 -0.21 13.56 -17.44
N ALA A 236 -0.58 12.43 -16.83
CA ALA A 236 -0.48 11.11 -17.46
C ALA A 236 -1.62 10.80 -18.44
N ALA A 237 -2.79 11.40 -18.24
CA ALA A 237 -3.93 11.29 -19.18
C ALA A 237 -3.72 12.14 -20.45
N THR A 238 -2.86 13.17 -20.40
CA THR A 238 -2.56 14.06 -21.51
C THR A 238 -1.95 13.33 -22.70
N ARG A 239 -1.24 12.23 -22.51
CA ARG A 239 -0.70 11.41 -23.62
C ARG A 239 -1.78 10.70 -24.45
N CYS A 240 -2.99 10.54 -23.92
CA CYS A 240 -4.13 9.98 -24.67
C CYS A 240 -4.93 11.02 -25.42
N SER A 241 -4.83 12.30 -25.05
CA SER A 241 -5.62 13.39 -25.63
C SER A 241 -5.09 13.88 -26.99
N GLU A 242 -3.85 13.57 -27.35
CA GLU A 242 -3.29 13.93 -28.66
C GLU A 242 -4.03 13.24 -29.84
N ASN A 243 -4.83 12.21 -29.57
CA ASN A 243 -5.72 11.60 -30.54
C ASN A 243 -7.21 11.85 -30.23
N ARG A 244 -7.68 13.12 -30.33
CA ARG A 244 -9.09 13.55 -30.39
C ARG A 244 -9.89 13.73 -29.10
N LEU A 245 -9.31 14.12 -27.99
CA LEU A 245 -10.05 14.83 -26.96
C LEU A 245 -9.78 16.35 -27.12
N ARG A 246 -10.63 17.06 -27.85
CA ARG A 246 -10.60 18.53 -27.85
C ARG A 246 -10.99 19.00 -26.45
N THR A 247 -10.02 19.35 -25.65
CA THR A 247 -10.19 20.13 -24.43
C THR A 247 -10.84 21.48 -24.79
N ARG A 248 -12.14 21.62 -24.60
CA ARG A 248 -12.74 22.93 -24.48
C ARG A 248 -12.39 23.43 -23.10
N THR A 249 -11.34 24.23 -23.02
CA THR A 249 -10.95 25.02 -21.86
C THR A 249 -12.13 25.87 -21.39
N ALA A 250 -12.85 25.43 -20.37
CA ALA A 250 -13.90 26.19 -19.69
C ALA A 250 -13.36 27.24 -18.70
N TRP A 251 -12.07 27.61 -18.80
CA TRP A 251 -11.41 28.59 -17.92
C TRP A 251 -11.59 30.06 -18.34
N ARG A 252 -12.53 30.40 -19.24
CA ARG A 252 -12.75 31.79 -19.65
C ARG A 252 -14.06 32.41 -19.17
N ARG A 253 -14.67 31.94 -18.09
CA ARG A 253 -15.84 32.63 -17.49
C ARG A 253 -15.90 32.48 -15.98
N ALA A 254 -14.84 32.83 -15.30
CA ALA A 254 -14.89 33.10 -13.86
C ALA A 254 -13.70 34.00 -13.49
N VAL A 255 -13.73 35.21 -14.00
CA VAL A 255 -13.16 36.43 -13.44
C VAL A 255 -14.11 37.57 -13.84
#